data_23af2eaf4d1dd650a91b149750a21d54
#
_entry.id   23af2eaf4d1dd650a91b149750a21d54
#
_cell.length_a   1.000
_cell.length_b   1.000
_cell.length_c   1.000
_cell.angle_alpha   90.00
_cell.angle_beta   90.00
_cell.angle_gamma   90.00
#
_symmetry.space_group_name_H-M   'P 1'
#
loop_
_entity.id
_entity.type
_entity.pdbx_description
1 polymer ?
#
loop_
_entity_poly.entity_id
_entity_poly.type
_entity_poly.pdbx_seq_one_letter_code
_entity_poly.pdbx_strand_id
1 'polypeptide(L)'
;MSEPHGFILHAKTRPEKAEAFEALFRAYVEPSRAEPGCIEYHMLRDQQDPTLFIFYEIWASQAHLDVHSNLPHMRQFFEQRMDYLERDFDIRRVDKTLERYGERFLDRVFTDV
;
A
#
# COMPACT_ATOMS: atom_id res chain seq x y z
N MET A 1 -17.66 14.16 9.09
CA MET A 1 -17.34 13.34 7.92
C MET A 1 -15.88 12.95 7.94
N SER A 2 -15.62 11.67 7.72
CA SER A 2 -14.24 11.21 7.64
C SER A 2 -13.67 11.44 6.25
N GLU A 3 -12.44 11.85 6.20
CA GLU A 3 -11.75 12.02 4.93
C GLU A 3 -11.00 10.75 4.57
N PRO A 4 -10.86 10.44 3.27
CA PRO A 4 -10.03 9.33 2.84
C PRO A 4 -8.60 9.48 3.34
N HIS A 5 -8.01 8.36 3.69
CA HIS A 5 -6.66 8.28 4.20
C HIS A 5 -5.82 7.45 3.23
N GLY A 6 -4.91 8.10 2.55
CA GLY A 6 -4.06 7.47 1.56
C GLY A 6 -2.59 7.52 1.94
N PHE A 7 -1.84 6.52 1.53
CA PHE A 7 -0.39 6.53 1.70
C PHE A 7 0.29 5.66 0.66
N ILE A 8 1.57 5.95 0.47
CA ILE A 8 2.49 5.12 -0.28
C ILE A 8 3.55 4.67 0.71
N LEU A 9 3.80 3.37 0.73
CA LEU A 9 4.77 2.78 1.65
C LEU A 9 5.84 2.06 0.86
N HIS A 10 7.09 2.39 1.13
CA HIS A 10 8.23 1.68 0.56
C HIS A 10 8.75 0.68 1.58
N ALA A 11 8.87 -0.57 1.14
CA ALA A 11 9.42 -1.66 1.95
C ALA A 11 10.67 -2.20 1.26
N LYS A 12 11.83 -1.90 1.82
CA LYS A 12 13.11 -2.38 1.32
C LYS A 12 13.47 -3.64 2.08
N THR A 13 13.35 -4.80 1.41
CA THR A 13 13.65 -6.08 2.06
C THR A 13 15.14 -6.37 2.06
N ARG A 14 15.54 -7.26 2.96
CA ARG A 14 16.81 -7.95 2.84
C ARG A 14 16.76 -8.80 1.58
N PRO A 15 17.85 -8.92 0.81
CA PRO A 15 17.83 -9.70 -0.44
C PRO A 15 17.32 -11.13 -0.26
N GLU A 16 17.75 -11.81 0.80
CA GLU A 16 17.36 -13.20 1.07
C GLU A 16 15.90 -13.32 1.55
N LYS A 17 15.23 -12.22 1.83
CA LYS A 17 13.85 -12.21 2.32
C LYS A 17 12.85 -11.71 1.27
N ALA A 18 13.32 -11.26 0.12
CA ALA A 18 12.44 -10.63 -0.88
C ALA A 18 11.33 -11.58 -1.35
N GLU A 19 11.67 -12.82 -1.66
CA GLU A 19 10.67 -13.77 -2.15
C GLU A 19 9.67 -14.18 -1.05
N ALA A 20 10.16 -14.36 0.18
CA ALA A 20 9.29 -14.66 1.31
C ALA A 20 8.34 -13.50 1.61
N PHE A 21 8.82 -12.26 1.52
CA PHE A 21 8.01 -11.07 1.71
C PHE A 21 6.92 -10.97 0.63
N GLU A 22 7.28 -11.19 -0.63
CA GLU A 22 6.30 -11.15 -1.72
C GLU A 22 5.20 -12.20 -1.52
N ALA A 23 5.59 -13.44 -1.22
CA ALA A 23 4.63 -14.52 -1.01
C ALA A 23 3.68 -14.22 0.16
N LEU A 24 4.22 -13.68 1.25
CA LEU A 24 3.43 -13.33 2.42
C LEU A 24 2.37 -12.27 2.09
N PHE A 25 2.79 -11.16 1.47
CA PHE A 25 1.87 -10.05 1.21
C PHE A 25 0.96 -10.31 0.02
N ARG A 26 1.39 -11.11 -0.95
CA ARG A 26 0.50 -11.50 -2.04
C ARG A 26 -0.75 -12.19 -1.50
N ALA A 27 -0.60 -13.00 -0.45
CA ALA A 27 -1.73 -13.68 0.19
C ALA A 27 -2.67 -12.70 0.90
N TYR A 28 -2.20 -11.50 1.24
CA TYR A 28 -3.03 -10.51 1.95
C TYR A 28 -3.77 -9.55 1.03
N VAL A 29 -3.42 -9.49 -0.27
CA VAL A 29 -3.97 -8.49 -1.18
C VAL A 29 -5.49 -8.61 -1.30
N GLU A 30 -5.99 -9.79 -1.69
CA GLU A 30 -7.43 -9.96 -1.89
C GLU A 30 -8.24 -9.82 -0.58
N PRO A 31 -7.81 -10.43 0.55
CA PRO A 31 -8.50 -10.19 1.81
C PRO A 31 -8.51 -8.72 2.22
N SER A 32 -7.43 -7.99 1.98
CA SER A 32 -7.38 -6.56 2.31
C SER A 32 -8.36 -5.75 1.46
N ARG A 33 -8.46 -6.06 0.18
CA ARG A 33 -9.41 -5.41 -0.73
C ARG A 33 -10.86 -5.66 -0.32
N ALA A 34 -11.13 -6.77 0.34
CA ALA A 34 -12.47 -7.11 0.81
C ALA A 34 -12.82 -6.46 2.16
N GLU A 35 -11.87 -5.83 2.82
CA GLU A 35 -12.14 -5.18 4.12
C GLU A 35 -13.01 -3.95 3.96
N PRO A 36 -13.89 -3.67 4.95
CA PRO A 36 -14.69 -2.45 4.91
C PRO A 36 -13.80 -1.20 4.82
N GLY A 37 -14.16 -0.29 3.94
CA GLY A 37 -13.43 0.95 3.78
C GLY A 37 -12.18 0.90 2.93
N CYS A 38 -11.82 -0.27 2.41
CA CYS A 38 -10.68 -0.36 1.48
C CYS A 38 -11.10 0.18 0.11
N ILE A 39 -10.49 1.29 -0.30
CA ILE A 39 -10.76 1.90 -1.61
C ILE A 39 -9.73 1.44 -2.62
N GLU A 40 -8.46 1.52 -2.27
CA GLU A 40 -7.35 1.05 -3.09
C GLU A 40 -6.38 0.25 -2.22
N TYR A 41 -5.88 -0.85 -2.77
CA TYR A 41 -4.84 -1.64 -2.13
C TYR A 41 -4.02 -2.32 -3.21
N HIS A 42 -2.79 -1.86 -3.40
CA HIS A 42 -1.91 -2.35 -4.44
C HIS A 42 -0.54 -2.65 -3.89
N MET A 43 -0.01 -3.80 -4.25
CA MET A 43 1.36 -4.19 -3.95
C MET A 43 2.14 -4.20 -5.26
N LEU A 44 3.21 -3.42 -5.29
CA LEU A 44 4.07 -3.29 -6.46
C LEU A 44 5.48 -3.73 -6.10
N ARG A 45 6.22 -4.19 -7.09
CA ARG A 45 7.63 -4.53 -6.92
C ARG A 45 8.42 -3.75 -7.96
N ASP A 46 9.50 -3.10 -7.54
CA ASP A 46 10.31 -2.32 -8.45
C ASP A 46 10.96 -3.22 -9.49
N GLN A 47 10.95 -2.79 -10.77
CA GLN A 47 11.50 -3.61 -11.86
C GLN A 47 13.02 -3.67 -11.84
N GLN A 48 13.66 -2.63 -11.32
CA GLN A 48 15.13 -2.56 -11.31
C GLN A 48 15.74 -2.99 -9.98
N ASP A 49 14.97 -2.90 -8.91
CA ASP A 49 15.40 -3.32 -7.58
C ASP A 49 14.42 -4.35 -7.02
N PRO A 50 14.73 -5.65 -7.17
CA PRO A 50 13.80 -6.70 -6.74
C PRO A 50 13.61 -6.81 -5.23
N THR A 51 14.35 -6.02 -4.44
CA THR A 51 14.16 -5.97 -2.98
C THR A 51 13.27 -4.82 -2.55
N LEU A 52 12.84 -3.96 -3.49
CA LEU A 52 11.99 -2.82 -3.16
C LEU A 52 10.54 -3.11 -3.52
N PHE A 53 9.69 -3.09 -2.52
CA PHE A 53 8.25 -3.22 -2.67
C PHE A 53 7.57 -1.90 -2.36
N ILE A 54 6.49 -1.60 -3.06
CA ILE A 54 5.76 -0.36 -2.90
C ILE A 54 4.30 -0.71 -2.69
N PHE A 55 3.72 -0.20 -1.61
CA PHE A 55 2.29 -0.35 -1.34
C PHE A 55 1.61 0.99 -1.57
N TYR A 56 0.51 0.96 -2.31
CA TYR A 56 -0.35 2.10 -2.50
C TYR A 56 -1.71 1.74 -1.93
N GLU A 57 -2.12 2.47 -0.89
CA GLU A 57 -3.35 2.16 -0.18
C GLU A 57 -4.17 3.43 0.04
N ILE A 58 -5.47 3.30 -0.16
CA ILE A 58 -6.42 4.36 0.20
C ILE A 58 -7.57 3.70 0.96
N TRP A 59 -7.82 4.25 2.14
CA TRP A 59 -8.88 3.81 3.03
C TRP A 59 -9.92 4.91 3.19
N ALA A 60 -11.18 4.54 3.38
CA ALA A 60 -12.28 5.51 3.48
C ALA A 60 -12.11 6.47 4.65
N SER A 61 -11.40 6.06 5.69
CA SER A 61 -11.12 6.89 6.86
C SER A 61 -9.94 6.35 7.63
N GLN A 62 -9.40 7.15 8.53
CA GLN A 62 -8.37 6.71 9.47
C GLN A 62 -8.87 5.52 10.31
N ALA A 63 -10.14 5.54 10.70
CA ALA A 63 -10.71 4.46 11.52
C ALA A 63 -10.68 3.12 10.77
N HIS A 64 -10.97 3.12 9.46
CA HIS A 64 -10.90 1.91 8.66
C HIS A 64 -9.47 1.39 8.54
N LEU A 65 -8.51 2.30 8.36
CA LEU A 65 -7.10 1.91 8.34
C LEU A 65 -6.67 1.32 9.69
N ASP A 66 -7.13 1.93 10.79
CA ASP A 66 -6.79 1.43 12.13
C ASP A 66 -7.30 0.01 12.34
N VAL A 67 -8.52 -0.29 11.88
CA VAL A 67 -9.07 -1.65 11.95
C VAL A 67 -8.17 -2.62 11.17
N HIS A 68 -7.81 -2.25 9.94
CA HIS A 68 -6.92 -3.07 9.10
C HIS A 68 -5.58 -3.32 9.79
N SER A 69 -4.95 -2.26 10.30
CA SER A 69 -3.62 -2.35 10.90
C SER A 69 -3.61 -3.15 12.20
N ASN A 70 -4.77 -3.28 12.84
CA ASN A 70 -4.89 -4.01 14.11
C ASN A 70 -5.36 -5.46 13.94
N LEU A 71 -5.56 -5.92 12.70
CA LEU A 71 -5.85 -7.34 12.48
C LEU A 71 -4.67 -8.19 13.00
N PRO A 72 -4.96 -9.37 13.58
CA PRO A 72 -3.89 -10.17 14.19
C PRO A 72 -2.68 -10.41 13.28
N HIS A 73 -2.90 -10.74 12.01
CA HIS A 73 -1.80 -11.01 11.09
C HIS A 73 -0.98 -9.75 10.76
N MET A 74 -1.65 -8.59 10.72
CA MET A 74 -0.94 -7.32 10.46
C MET A 74 -0.09 -6.92 11.66
N ARG A 75 -0.63 -7.08 12.86
CA ARG A 75 0.13 -6.79 14.09
C ARG A 75 1.31 -7.71 14.23
N GLN A 76 1.13 -9.00 13.97
CA GLN A 76 2.20 -9.98 14.02
C GLN A 76 3.30 -9.64 13.03
N PHE A 77 2.93 -9.31 11.79
CA PHE A 77 3.92 -8.89 10.80
C PHE A 77 4.66 -7.64 11.25
N PHE A 78 3.94 -6.65 11.75
CA PHE A 78 4.56 -5.40 12.16
C PHE A 78 5.61 -5.62 13.24
N GLU A 79 5.34 -6.48 14.21
CA GLU A 79 6.30 -6.82 15.24
C GLU A 79 7.55 -7.50 14.68
N GLN A 80 7.40 -8.27 13.62
CA GLN A 80 8.48 -9.05 12.99
C GLN A 80 9.08 -8.39 11.75
N ARG A 81 8.63 -7.17 11.43
CA ARG A 81 8.98 -6.56 10.14
C ARG A 81 10.48 -6.46 9.89
N MET A 82 11.27 -6.23 10.94
CA MET A 82 12.73 -6.07 10.76
C MET A 82 13.45 -7.39 10.49
N ASP A 83 12.75 -8.52 10.62
CA ASP A 83 13.29 -9.80 10.13
C ASP A 83 13.32 -9.85 8.61
N TYR A 84 12.41 -9.11 7.96
CA TYR A 84 12.29 -9.04 6.51
C TYR A 84 12.99 -7.83 5.92
N LEU A 85 13.04 -6.72 6.65
CA LEU A 85 13.43 -5.42 6.11
C LEU A 85 14.89 -5.10 6.39
N GLU A 86 15.55 -4.50 5.38
CA GLU A 86 16.89 -3.95 5.53
C GLU A 86 16.85 -2.67 6.37
N ARG A 87 15.77 -1.89 6.21
CA ARG A 87 15.50 -0.69 6.99
C ARG A 87 13.99 -0.58 7.18
N ASP A 88 13.57 0.20 8.17
CA ASP A 88 12.14 0.35 8.46
C ASP A 88 11.39 0.96 7.28
N PHE A 89 10.07 0.83 7.30
CA PHE A 89 9.20 1.37 6.26
C PHE A 89 9.39 2.86 6.09
N ASP A 90 9.33 3.30 4.84
CA ASP A 90 9.21 4.72 4.50
C ASP A 90 7.77 4.94 4.05
N ILE A 91 7.02 5.70 4.84
CA ILE A 91 5.60 5.91 4.62
C ILE A 91 5.36 7.38 4.29
N ARG A 92 4.69 7.63 3.16
CA ARG A 92 4.30 8.98 2.75
C ARG A 92 2.80 9.07 2.67
N ARG A 93 2.23 10.01 3.42
CA ARG A 93 0.82 10.31 3.34
C ARG A 93 0.53 10.99 2.01
N VAL A 94 -0.50 10.54 1.34
CA VAL A 94 -0.93 11.12 0.07
C VAL A 94 -2.41 11.49 0.14
N ASP A 95 -2.78 12.45 -0.67
CA ASP A 95 -4.10 13.03 -0.68
C ASP A 95 -4.78 12.71 -2.00
N LYS A 96 -6.06 12.39 -1.96
CA LYS A 96 -6.84 12.16 -3.18
C LYS A 96 -7.28 13.45 -3.86
N THR A 97 -6.82 14.59 -3.40
CA THR A 97 -7.20 15.89 -3.97
C THR A 97 -6.99 15.94 -5.48
N LEU A 98 -5.95 15.29 -5.96
CA LEU A 98 -5.63 15.28 -7.39
C LEU A 98 -6.62 14.48 -8.23
N GLU A 99 -7.42 13.63 -7.60
CA GLU A 99 -8.39 12.83 -8.33
C GLU A 99 -9.44 13.69 -9.05
N ARG A 100 -9.81 14.83 -8.45
CA ARG A 100 -10.76 15.77 -9.07
C ARG A 100 -10.19 16.41 -10.33
N TYR A 101 -8.90 16.62 -10.35
CA TYR A 101 -8.20 17.14 -11.52
C TYR A 101 -7.80 16.00 -12.45
N GLY A 102 -7.56 14.82 -11.86
CA GLY A 102 -7.11 13.65 -12.58
C GLY A 102 -8.08 13.19 -13.66
N GLU A 103 -9.36 13.23 -13.38
CA GLU A 103 -10.37 12.86 -14.38
C GLU A 103 -10.27 13.74 -15.62
N ARG A 104 -10.18 15.05 -15.43
CA ARG A 104 -10.04 16.00 -16.55
C ARG A 104 -8.69 15.83 -17.24
N PHE A 105 -7.67 15.61 -16.46
CA PHE A 105 -6.33 15.43 -17.00
C PHE A 105 -6.26 14.17 -17.85
N LEU A 106 -6.80 13.05 -17.34
CA LEU A 106 -6.80 11.79 -18.07
C LEU A 106 -7.64 11.87 -19.33
N ASP A 107 -8.81 12.50 -19.26
CA ASP A 107 -9.65 12.73 -20.44
C ASP A 107 -8.88 13.51 -21.50
N ARG A 108 -8.19 14.56 -21.09
CA ARG A 108 -7.42 15.39 -22.02
C ARG A 108 -6.28 14.60 -22.65
N VAL A 109 -5.53 13.83 -21.82
CA VAL A 109 -4.38 13.08 -22.32
C VAL A 109 -4.83 11.99 -23.29
N PHE A 110 -5.87 11.26 -22.97
CA PHE A 110 -6.32 10.17 -23.81
C PHE A 110 -7.19 10.62 -25.00
N THR A 111 -7.80 11.79 -24.89
CA THR A 111 -8.62 12.34 -25.98
C THR A 111 -7.75 12.97 -27.06
N ASP A 112 -6.62 13.56 -26.66
CA ASP A 112 -5.71 14.24 -27.58
C ASP A 112 -4.76 13.26 -28.29
N VAL A 113 -4.82 11.98 -27.94
CA VAL A 113 -4.05 10.93 -28.59
C VAL A 113 -4.94 10.22 -29.60
#